data_faf2d9ae9670e3ad20a4138da19bf56f
#
_entry.id   faf2d9ae9670e3ad20a4138da19bf56f
#
_cell.length_a   1.000
_cell.length_b   1.000
_cell.length_c   1.000
_cell.angle_alpha   90.00
_cell.angle_beta   90.00
_cell.angle_gamma   90.00
#
_symmetry.space_group_name_H-M   'P 1'
#
loop_
_entity.id
_entity.type
_entity.pdbx_description
1 polymer ?
#
loop_
_entity_poly.entity_id
_entity_poly.type
_entity_poly.pdbx_seq_one_letter_code
_entity_poly.pdbx_strand_id
1 'polypeptide(L)'
;MKIKKFEFNMFPVNCYVLSDETKEAVIIDAGCFYEEEKQALKRYIDSNSLTVKHLLNTHLHLDHIFGNPFLLQEYGLKAEANQADEFWLEQAPAQSRMFGFQLPEAPVPLGKYIFDGDIITFGNTQLEAIHVPGHSPGSIVFYCKEAHCIFSGDVLFQGSIGRADLTAVSYTHLRAHETGRNL
;
A
#
# COMPACT_ATOMS: atom_id res chain seq x y z
N MET A 1 -12.27 -12.55 7.89
CA MET A 1 -11.13 -11.61 7.88
C MET A 1 -11.45 -10.39 8.74
N LYS A 2 -10.48 -9.88 9.52
CA LYS A 2 -10.57 -8.64 10.30
C LYS A 2 -9.78 -7.56 9.59
N ILE A 3 -10.35 -6.37 9.47
CA ILE A 3 -9.72 -5.19 8.83
C ILE A 3 -9.53 -4.11 9.89
N LYS A 4 -8.30 -3.66 10.08
CA LYS A 4 -7.96 -2.47 10.85
C LYS A 4 -7.41 -1.41 9.92
N LYS A 5 -8.06 -0.27 9.88
CA LYS A 5 -7.61 0.92 9.14
C LYS A 5 -6.90 1.88 10.09
N PHE A 6 -5.81 2.44 9.61
CA PHE A 6 -5.15 3.63 10.14
C PHE A 6 -5.14 4.71 9.06
N GLU A 7 -5.03 5.94 9.47
CA GLU A 7 -4.77 7.08 8.60
C GLU A 7 -3.46 7.69 9.07
N PHE A 8 -2.46 7.73 8.20
CA PHE A 8 -1.10 8.10 8.53
C PHE A 8 -0.59 9.26 7.68
N ASN A 9 0.43 9.90 8.18
CA ASN A 9 1.22 10.99 7.63
C ASN A 9 0.43 12.26 7.23
N MET A 10 1.15 13.24 6.68
CA MET A 10 0.59 14.55 6.31
C MET A 10 -0.29 14.51 5.04
N PHE A 11 -0.29 13.39 4.30
CA PHE A 11 -1.10 13.17 3.09
C PHE A 11 -2.33 12.28 3.32
N PRO A 12 -2.82 12.15 4.54
CA PRO A 12 -3.80 11.21 5.14
C PRO A 12 -3.96 9.87 4.38
N VAL A 13 -2.86 9.10 4.26
CA VAL A 13 -2.87 7.80 3.59
C VAL A 13 -3.54 6.73 4.45
N ASN A 14 -4.40 5.95 3.84
CA ASN A 14 -5.01 4.79 4.49
C ASN A 14 -4.03 3.60 4.50
N CYS A 15 -3.60 3.20 5.68
CA CYS A 15 -2.88 1.97 5.93
C CYS A 15 -3.84 0.90 6.48
N TYR A 16 -3.80 -0.29 5.92
CA TYR A 16 -4.64 -1.40 6.37
C TYR A 16 -3.83 -2.54 6.95
N VAL A 17 -4.28 -3.07 8.08
CA VAL A 17 -3.81 -4.36 8.62
C VAL A 17 -4.95 -5.36 8.50
N LEU A 18 -4.76 -6.38 7.69
CA LEU A 18 -5.72 -7.46 7.49
C LEU A 18 -5.23 -8.69 8.24
N SER A 19 -6.10 -9.38 8.93
CA SER A 19 -5.78 -10.62 9.64
C SER A 19 -6.98 -11.55 9.69
N ASP A 20 -6.72 -12.82 9.92
CA ASP A 20 -7.77 -13.81 10.12
C ASP A 20 -7.64 -14.53 11.48
N GLU A 21 -8.35 -15.62 11.65
CA GLU A 21 -8.37 -16.41 12.89
C GLU A 21 -7.05 -17.12 13.20
N THR A 22 -6.19 -17.32 12.19
CA THR A 22 -4.84 -17.91 12.36
C THR A 22 -3.84 -16.95 13.01
N LYS A 23 -4.19 -15.65 13.11
CA LYS A 23 -3.31 -14.54 13.50
C LYS A 23 -2.26 -14.18 12.43
N GLU A 24 -2.25 -14.82 11.28
CA GLU A 24 -1.46 -14.31 10.17
C GLU A 24 -2.09 -13.03 9.62
N ALA A 25 -1.24 -12.10 9.19
CA ALA A 25 -1.66 -10.78 8.78
C ALA A 25 -0.86 -10.26 7.57
N VAL A 26 -1.45 -9.31 6.87
CA VAL A 26 -0.76 -8.48 5.88
C VAL A 26 -0.95 -7.01 6.22
N ILE A 27 0.02 -6.18 5.85
CA ILE A 27 -0.06 -4.72 5.92
C ILE A 27 -0.12 -4.19 4.49
N ILE A 28 -1.05 -3.30 4.21
CA ILE A 28 -1.16 -2.62 2.91
C ILE A 28 -0.91 -1.13 3.12
N ASP A 29 0.01 -0.57 2.34
CA ASP A 29 0.40 0.84 2.32
C ASP A 29 0.79 1.39 3.69
N ALA A 30 1.95 0.95 4.18
CA ALA A 30 2.49 1.39 5.46
C ALA A 30 3.01 2.83 5.38
N GLY A 31 2.10 3.80 5.31
CA GLY A 31 2.42 5.22 5.20
C GLY A 31 2.87 5.89 6.51
N CYS A 32 3.16 5.15 7.58
CA CYS A 32 3.51 5.72 8.89
C CYS A 32 4.85 6.47 8.83
N PHE A 33 4.77 7.80 8.96
CA PHE A 33 5.90 8.73 8.92
C PHE A 33 6.37 9.12 10.32
N TYR A 34 5.44 9.52 11.18
CA TYR A 34 5.73 9.98 12.53
C TYR A 34 5.95 8.80 13.49
N GLU A 35 6.77 9.03 14.52
CA GLU A 35 7.08 7.97 15.50
C GLU A 35 5.82 7.44 16.20
N GLU A 36 4.87 8.33 16.52
CA GLU A 36 3.60 7.98 17.15
C GLU A 36 2.77 7.01 16.27
N GLU A 37 2.84 7.18 14.95
CA GLU A 37 2.15 6.34 13.96
C GLU A 37 2.81 4.95 13.89
N LYS A 38 4.15 4.91 13.81
CA LYS A 38 4.94 3.66 13.85
C LYS A 38 4.60 2.87 15.12
N GLN A 39 4.59 3.54 16.26
CA GLN A 39 4.25 2.92 17.55
C GLN A 39 2.78 2.50 17.62
N ALA A 40 1.85 3.24 17.01
CA ALA A 40 0.45 2.84 16.94
C ALA A 40 0.26 1.55 16.14
N LEU A 41 0.93 1.45 14.98
CA LEU A 41 0.92 0.25 14.15
C LEU A 41 1.52 -0.94 14.89
N LYS A 42 2.71 -0.77 15.49
CA LYS A 42 3.39 -1.79 16.29
C LYS A 42 2.54 -2.28 17.45
N ARG A 43 2.00 -1.37 18.26
CA ARG A 43 1.11 -1.74 19.39
C ARG A 43 -0.10 -2.56 18.94
N TYR A 44 -0.67 -2.24 17.78
CA TYR A 44 -1.80 -3.00 17.26
C TYR A 44 -1.40 -4.43 16.89
N ILE A 45 -0.27 -4.61 16.20
CA ILE A 45 0.27 -5.91 15.82
C ILE A 45 0.54 -6.74 17.07
N ASP A 46 1.30 -6.19 18.03
CA ASP A 46 1.72 -6.88 19.25
C ASP A 46 0.52 -7.24 20.14
N SER A 47 -0.41 -6.28 20.37
CA SER A 47 -1.59 -6.49 21.24
C SER A 47 -2.55 -7.54 20.70
N ASN A 48 -2.57 -7.76 19.39
CA ASN A 48 -3.40 -8.79 18.77
C ASN A 48 -2.63 -10.08 18.50
N SER A 49 -1.34 -10.14 18.86
CA SER A 49 -0.41 -11.26 18.62
C SER A 49 -0.40 -11.67 17.13
N LEU A 50 -0.29 -10.68 16.24
CA LEU A 50 -0.31 -10.92 14.80
C LEU A 50 1.08 -11.31 14.29
N THR A 51 1.13 -12.26 13.38
CA THR A 51 2.30 -12.62 12.60
C THR A 51 2.16 -12.02 11.21
N VAL A 52 2.86 -10.92 10.94
CA VAL A 52 2.78 -10.26 9.63
C VAL A 52 3.59 -11.05 8.61
N LYS A 53 2.93 -11.48 7.54
CA LYS A 53 3.50 -12.31 6.46
C LYS A 53 3.91 -11.47 5.25
N HIS A 54 3.17 -10.42 4.95
CA HIS A 54 3.36 -9.60 3.77
C HIS A 54 3.25 -8.12 4.13
N LEU A 55 4.10 -7.31 3.48
CA LEU A 55 3.99 -5.88 3.39
C LEU A 55 3.72 -5.53 1.93
N LEU A 56 2.49 -5.17 1.62
CA LEU A 56 2.02 -4.90 0.27
C LEU A 56 1.96 -3.39 0.04
N ASN A 57 2.39 -2.92 -1.13
CA ASN A 57 2.11 -1.57 -1.57
C ASN A 57 1.21 -1.60 -2.81
N THR A 58 0.14 -0.81 -2.78
CA THR A 58 -0.74 -0.62 -3.95
C THR A 58 0.01 0.08 -5.07
N HIS A 59 0.90 1.00 -4.71
CA HIS A 59 1.84 1.69 -5.59
C HIS A 59 2.98 2.29 -4.75
N LEU A 60 4.01 2.84 -5.39
CA LEU A 60 5.22 3.28 -4.68
C LEU A 60 5.38 4.81 -4.61
N HIS A 61 4.28 5.58 -4.60
CA HIS A 61 4.37 6.98 -4.26
C HIS A 61 4.86 7.15 -2.81
N LEU A 62 5.54 8.25 -2.59
CA LEU A 62 6.32 8.55 -1.39
C LEU A 62 5.56 8.32 -0.08
N ASP A 63 4.33 8.77 -0.03
CA ASP A 63 3.45 8.74 1.13
C ASP A 63 2.94 7.34 1.50
N HIS A 64 2.92 6.41 0.54
CA HIS A 64 2.55 5.01 0.76
C HIS A 64 3.70 4.13 1.28
N ILE A 65 4.95 4.61 1.21
CA ILE A 65 6.15 3.82 1.51
C ILE A 65 6.92 4.28 2.74
N PHE A 66 6.48 5.34 3.44
CA PHE A 66 7.21 5.91 4.58
C PHE A 66 7.55 4.91 5.68
N GLY A 67 6.67 3.96 5.95
CA GLY A 67 6.85 2.95 6.99
C GLY A 67 7.61 1.70 6.54
N ASN A 68 7.94 1.56 5.25
CA ASN A 68 8.61 0.37 4.75
C ASN A 68 9.97 0.12 5.44
N PRO A 69 10.85 1.12 5.66
CA PRO A 69 12.09 0.94 6.41
C PRO A 69 11.86 0.48 7.85
N PHE A 70 10.88 1.08 8.53
CA PHE A 70 10.51 0.70 9.89
C PHE A 70 10.06 -0.77 9.97
N LEU A 71 9.20 -1.22 9.04
CA LEU A 71 8.72 -2.62 9.03
C LEU A 71 9.82 -3.61 8.64
N LEU A 72 10.78 -3.20 7.81
CA LEU A 72 11.97 -4.01 7.56
C LEU A 72 12.81 -4.18 8.84
N GLN A 73 13.01 -3.10 9.59
CA GLN A 73 13.79 -3.13 10.83
C GLN A 73 13.11 -3.95 11.94
N GLU A 74 11.81 -3.76 12.14
CA GLU A 74 11.06 -4.37 13.26
C GLU A 74 10.66 -5.83 13.00
N TYR A 75 10.33 -6.17 11.74
CA TYR A 75 9.75 -7.48 11.40
C TYR A 75 10.52 -8.22 10.30
N GLY A 76 11.58 -7.63 9.74
CA GLY A 76 12.32 -8.22 8.62
C GLY A 76 11.53 -8.25 7.31
N LEU A 77 10.44 -7.49 7.22
CA LEU A 77 9.55 -7.46 6.06
C LEU A 77 10.07 -6.47 5.00
N LYS A 78 10.24 -6.97 3.78
CA LYS A 78 10.45 -6.12 2.61
C LYS A 78 9.12 -5.93 1.89
N ALA A 79 8.93 -4.74 1.32
CA ALA A 79 7.72 -4.43 0.57
C ALA A 79 7.60 -5.28 -0.70
N GLU A 80 6.38 -5.63 -1.03
CA GLU A 80 5.98 -6.33 -2.24
C GLU A 80 5.10 -5.40 -3.07
N ALA A 81 5.46 -5.14 -4.32
CA ALA A 81 4.77 -4.20 -5.21
C ALA A 81 5.01 -4.55 -6.69
N ASN A 82 4.36 -3.85 -7.60
CA ASN A 82 4.61 -4.02 -9.03
C ASN A 82 5.93 -3.37 -9.43
N GLN A 83 6.71 -4.10 -10.26
CA GLN A 83 8.01 -3.66 -10.74
C GLN A 83 7.95 -2.33 -11.51
N ALA A 84 6.85 -2.05 -12.20
CA ALA A 84 6.71 -0.83 -12.98
C ALA A 84 6.80 0.46 -12.15
N ASP A 85 6.63 0.38 -10.84
CA ASP A 85 6.73 1.50 -9.91
C ASP A 85 8.10 1.62 -9.21
N GLU A 86 9.01 0.65 -9.37
CA GLU A 86 10.27 0.60 -8.60
C GLU A 86 11.11 1.86 -8.73
N PHE A 87 11.05 2.56 -9.87
CA PHE A 87 11.75 3.83 -10.08
C PHE A 87 11.37 4.93 -9.09
N TRP A 88 10.18 4.87 -8.48
CA TRP A 88 9.76 5.83 -7.47
C TRP A 88 10.64 5.78 -6.22
N LEU A 89 11.20 4.62 -5.87
CA LEU A 89 12.10 4.46 -4.72
C LEU A 89 13.35 5.33 -4.88
N GLU A 90 13.90 5.38 -6.10
CA GLU A 90 15.07 6.22 -6.39
C GLU A 90 14.72 7.72 -6.38
N GLN A 91 13.49 8.07 -6.77
CA GLN A 91 13.03 9.45 -6.83
C GLN A 91 12.54 10.00 -5.48
N ALA A 92 12.21 9.14 -4.53
CA ALA A 92 11.62 9.53 -3.26
C ALA A 92 12.42 10.61 -2.47
N PRO A 93 13.78 10.56 -2.40
CA PRO A 93 14.55 11.61 -1.74
C PRO A 93 14.47 12.98 -2.44
N ALA A 94 14.29 13.00 -3.77
CA ALA A 94 14.10 14.24 -4.50
C ALA A 94 12.69 14.78 -4.31
N GLN A 95 11.68 13.92 -4.36
CA GLN A 95 10.29 14.27 -4.13
C GLN A 95 10.07 14.85 -2.73
N SER A 96 10.62 14.23 -1.68
CA SER A 96 10.48 14.74 -0.31
C SER A 96 11.00 16.17 -0.16
N ARG A 97 12.14 16.48 -0.80
CA ARG A 97 12.68 17.84 -0.81
C ARG A 97 11.76 18.84 -1.54
N MET A 98 11.11 18.41 -2.64
CA MET A 98 10.14 19.24 -3.36
C MET A 98 8.90 19.55 -2.50
N PHE A 99 8.48 18.63 -1.65
CA PHE A 99 7.41 18.83 -0.67
C PHE A 99 7.86 19.55 0.61
N GLY A 100 9.15 19.93 0.71
CA GLY A 100 9.68 20.73 1.83
C GLY A 100 10.03 19.92 3.09
N PHE A 101 10.20 18.60 3.00
CA PHE A 101 10.64 17.77 4.13
C PHE A 101 11.78 16.83 3.74
N GLN A 102 12.41 16.23 4.74
CA GLN A 102 13.41 15.18 4.54
C GLN A 102 12.84 13.84 4.98
N LEU A 103 13.16 12.79 4.22
CA LEU A 103 12.87 11.43 4.66
C LEU A 103 13.68 11.11 5.91
N PRO A 104 13.05 10.55 6.97
CA PRO A 104 13.79 10.12 8.16
C PRO A 104 14.71 8.94 7.84
N GLU A 105 14.33 8.11 6.89
CA GLU A 105 15.08 6.94 6.45
C GLU A 105 15.06 6.84 4.93
N ALA A 106 16.12 6.25 4.34
CA ALA A 106 16.14 5.99 2.91
C ALA A 106 15.13 4.91 2.52
N PRO A 107 14.49 5.01 1.34
CA PRO A 107 13.65 3.93 0.83
C PRO A 107 14.41 2.62 0.73
N VAL A 108 13.73 1.51 1.00
CA VAL A 108 14.31 0.17 0.95
C VAL A 108 13.91 -0.55 -0.33
N PRO A 109 14.79 -1.39 -0.91
CA PRO A 109 14.45 -2.18 -2.09
C PRO A 109 13.29 -3.13 -1.84
N LEU A 110 12.52 -3.41 -2.89
CA LEU A 110 11.46 -4.41 -2.87
C LEU A 110 11.99 -5.80 -2.52
N GLY A 111 11.17 -6.58 -1.86
CA GLY A 111 11.45 -7.99 -1.56
C GLY A 111 10.93 -8.93 -2.63
N LYS A 112 9.81 -8.57 -3.26
CA LYS A 112 9.14 -9.37 -4.27
C LYS A 112 8.35 -8.48 -5.22
N TYR A 113 8.29 -8.86 -6.49
CA TYR A 113 7.37 -8.25 -7.44
C TYR A 113 6.01 -8.95 -7.41
N ILE A 114 4.96 -8.15 -7.57
CA ILE A 114 3.58 -8.60 -7.68
C ILE A 114 3.10 -8.27 -9.09
N PHE A 115 2.45 -9.24 -9.72
CA PHE A 115 1.88 -9.12 -11.06
C PHE A 115 0.36 -9.31 -11.05
N ASP A 116 -0.26 -8.95 -12.17
CA ASP A 116 -1.69 -9.16 -12.38
C ASP A 116 -2.08 -10.64 -12.22
N GLY A 117 -3.12 -10.90 -11.44
CA GLY A 117 -3.60 -12.24 -11.15
C GLY A 117 -2.85 -12.99 -10.04
N ASP A 118 -1.79 -12.41 -9.46
CA ASP A 118 -1.09 -13.04 -8.32
C ASP A 118 -2.03 -13.19 -7.13
N ILE A 119 -1.94 -14.34 -6.47
CA ILE A 119 -2.68 -14.62 -5.23
C ILE A 119 -1.75 -14.52 -4.03
N ILE A 120 -2.07 -13.61 -3.13
CA ILE A 120 -1.37 -13.41 -1.86
C ILE A 120 -2.16 -14.09 -0.76
N THR A 121 -1.54 -15.03 -0.04
CA THR A 121 -2.21 -15.83 0.99
C THR A 121 -1.64 -15.53 2.36
N PHE A 122 -2.51 -15.31 3.34
CA PHE A 122 -2.17 -15.23 4.75
C PHE A 122 -3.23 -15.98 5.58
N GLY A 123 -2.78 -16.94 6.35
CA GLY A 123 -3.69 -17.87 7.03
C GLY A 123 -4.63 -18.57 6.05
N ASN A 124 -5.92 -18.40 6.25
CA ASN A 124 -6.98 -18.93 5.40
C ASN A 124 -7.53 -17.92 4.41
N THR A 125 -6.97 -16.70 4.38
CA THR A 125 -7.45 -15.59 3.56
C THR A 125 -6.58 -15.41 2.32
N GLN A 126 -7.20 -15.05 1.20
CA GLN A 126 -6.54 -14.77 -0.07
C GLN A 126 -6.91 -13.39 -0.60
N LEU A 127 -5.91 -12.70 -1.16
CA LEU A 127 -6.07 -11.49 -1.93
C LEU A 127 -5.61 -11.73 -3.37
N GLU A 128 -6.42 -11.33 -4.33
CA GLU A 128 -6.04 -11.29 -5.74
C GLU A 128 -5.47 -9.91 -6.07
N ALA A 129 -4.30 -9.87 -6.68
CA ALA A 129 -3.70 -8.66 -7.19
C ALA A 129 -4.25 -8.35 -8.58
N ILE A 130 -4.79 -7.16 -8.77
CA ILE A 130 -5.33 -6.69 -10.05
C ILE A 130 -4.51 -5.47 -10.46
N HIS A 131 -3.79 -5.55 -11.59
CA HIS A 131 -2.99 -4.45 -12.10
C HIS A 131 -3.89 -3.41 -12.78
N VAL A 132 -3.88 -2.19 -12.28
CA VAL A 132 -4.76 -1.10 -12.73
C VAL A 132 -3.94 0.18 -12.98
N PRO A 133 -3.09 0.19 -14.03
CA PRO A 133 -2.27 1.36 -14.30
C PRO A 133 -3.11 2.60 -14.59
N GLY A 134 -2.64 3.75 -14.14
CA GLY A 134 -3.38 5.01 -14.35
C GLY A 134 -2.93 6.10 -13.41
N HIS A 135 -3.09 5.93 -12.10
CA HIS A 135 -2.54 6.81 -11.07
C HIS A 135 -1.01 6.65 -10.95
N SER A 136 -0.54 5.41 -11.01
CA SER A 136 0.86 5.07 -11.18
C SER A 136 0.98 3.91 -12.18
N PRO A 137 2.10 3.74 -12.91
CA PRO A 137 2.28 2.64 -13.85
C PRO A 137 2.14 1.25 -13.22
N GLY A 138 2.57 1.12 -11.96
CA GLY A 138 2.53 -0.12 -11.21
C GLY A 138 1.36 -0.25 -10.23
N SER A 139 0.31 0.57 -10.36
CA SER A 139 -0.83 0.51 -9.44
C SER A 139 -1.49 -0.85 -9.41
N ILE A 140 -1.66 -1.40 -8.22
CA ILE A 140 -2.35 -2.67 -7.94
C ILE A 140 -3.51 -2.41 -7.00
N VAL A 141 -4.64 -3.03 -7.29
CA VAL A 141 -5.77 -3.18 -6.38
C VAL A 141 -5.74 -4.58 -5.80
N PHE A 142 -5.87 -4.71 -4.48
CA PHE A 142 -5.98 -6.01 -3.83
C PHE A 142 -7.44 -6.34 -3.55
N TYR A 143 -7.93 -7.42 -4.15
CA TYR A 143 -9.31 -7.87 -4.04
C TYR A 143 -9.43 -9.09 -3.12
N CYS A 144 -10.26 -9.01 -2.10
CA CYS A 144 -10.66 -10.14 -1.27
C CYS A 144 -12.05 -10.62 -1.68
N LYS A 145 -12.10 -11.75 -2.38
CA LYS A 145 -13.36 -12.32 -2.89
C LYS A 145 -14.30 -12.72 -1.76
N GLU A 146 -13.78 -13.34 -0.71
CA GLU A 146 -14.58 -13.86 0.41
C GLU A 146 -15.20 -12.74 1.25
N ALA A 147 -14.49 -11.62 1.39
CA ALA A 147 -14.96 -10.45 2.13
C ALA A 147 -15.69 -9.42 1.24
N HIS A 148 -15.76 -9.66 -0.08
CA HIS A 148 -16.34 -8.75 -1.07
C HIS A 148 -15.82 -7.31 -0.94
N CYS A 149 -14.51 -7.14 -0.74
CA CYS A 149 -13.88 -5.83 -0.57
C CYS A 149 -12.62 -5.69 -1.41
N ILE A 150 -12.27 -4.44 -1.71
CA ILE A 150 -11.06 -4.06 -2.43
C ILE A 150 -10.26 -3.05 -1.61
N PHE A 151 -8.92 -3.10 -1.77
CA PHE A 151 -7.98 -2.12 -1.26
C PHE A 151 -7.34 -1.46 -2.47
N SER A 152 -7.85 -0.29 -2.84
CA SER A 152 -7.60 0.34 -4.14
C SER A 152 -6.44 1.34 -4.13
N GLY A 153 -5.85 1.65 -2.97
CA GLY A 153 -4.91 2.76 -2.87
C GLY A 153 -5.52 4.02 -3.48
N ASP A 154 -4.74 4.69 -4.31
CA ASP A 154 -5.14 5.93 -4.96
C ASP A 154 -5.81 5.75 -6.34
N VAL A 155 -6.30 4.57 -6.64
CA VAL A 155 -7.08 4.33 -7.88
C VAL A 155 -8.50 4.84 -7.75
N LEU A 156 -9.19 4.47 -6.65
CA LEU A 156 -10.59 4.81 -6.41
C LEU A 156 -10.79 5.39 -5.00
N PHE A 157 -11.52 6.49 -4.92
CA PHE A 157 -11.99 7.11 -3.69
C PHE A 157 -13.51 7.18 -3.67
N GLN A 158 -14.10 7.42 -2.51
CA GLN A 158 -15.55 7.62 -2.41
C GLN A 158 -15.96 8.87 -3.22
N GLY A 159 -16.62 8.67 -4.35
CA GLY A 159 -17.08 9.74 -5.23
C GLY A 159 -15.99 10.41 -6.08
N SER A 160 -14.79 9.82 -6.17
CA SER A 160 -13.66 10.36 -6.94
C SER A 160 -12.71 9.25 -7.40
N ILE A 161 -11.74 9.64 -8.22
CA ILE A 161 -10.61 8.82 -8.66
C ILE A 161 -9.30 9.48 -8.27
N GLY A 162 -8.21 8.73 -8.29
CA GLY A 162 -6.86 9.25 -8.04
C GLY A 162 -6.44 10.33 -9.04
N ARG A 163 -5.44 11.11 -8.65
CA ARG A 163 -4.82 12.13 -9.53
C ARG A 163 -4.25 11.47 -10.77
N ALA A 164 -4.43 12.14 -11.91
CA ALA A 164 -3.94 11.68 -13.21
C ALA A 164 -3.10 12.77 -13.91
N ASP A 165 -2.52 13.69 -13.14
CA ASP A 165 -1.73 14.83 -13.62
C ASP A 165 -0.25 14.76 -13.20
N LEU A 166 0.16 13.67 -12.56
CA LEU A 166 1.55 13.43 -12.16
C LEU A 166 2.36 12.82 -13.31
N THR A 167 3.68 12.86 -13.20
CA THR A 167 4.59 12.20 -14.16
C THR A 167 4.29 10.71 -14.25
N ALA A 168 4.24 10.17 -15.48
CA ALA A 168 3.93 8.77 -15.80
C ALA A 168 2.48 8.32 -15.50
N VAL A 169 1.56 9.24 -15.34
CA VAL A 169 0.14 8.98 -15.08
C VAL A 169 -0.68 9.04 -16.37
N SER A 170 -1.74 8.25 -16.47
CA SER A 170 -2.66 8.23 -17.60
C SER A 170 -4.13 8.35 -17.16
N TYR A 171 -4.70 9.52 -17.37
CA TYR A 171 -6.12 9.78 -17.10
C TYR A 171 -7.05 8.85 -17.91
N THR A 172 -6.68 8.54 -19.14
CA THR A 172 -7.46 7.63 -20.02
C THR A 172 -7.51 6.22 -19.43
N HIS A 173 -6.37 5.71 -18.94
CA HIS A 173 -6.34 4.40 -18.31
C HIS A 173 -7.11 4.40 -16.98
N LEU A 174 -6.95 5.41 -16.14
CA LEU A 174 -7.66 5.51 -14.88
C LEU A 174 -9.18 5.52 -15.07
N ARG A 175 -9.71 6.29 -16.05
CA ARG A 175 -11.12 6.29 -16.40
C ARG A 175 -11.62 4.98 -17.00
N ALA A 176 -10.78 4.22 -17.68
CA ALA A 176 -11.17 2.93 -18.23
C ALA A 176 -11.53 1.91 -17.14
N HIS A 177 -10.98 2.06 -15.93
CA HIS A 177 -11.32 1.24 -14.77
C HIS A 177 -12.57 1.72 -14.02
N GLU A 178 -13.02 2.96 -14.29
CA GLU A 178 -14.28 3.48 -13.78
C GLU A 178 -15.44 2.87 -14.60
N THR A 179 -15.95 1.75 -14.15
CA THR A 179 -17.22 1.25 -14.67
C THR A 179 -18.30 2.20 -14.15
N GLY A 180 -19.08 2.86 -15.01
CA GLY A 180 -20.12 3.85 -14.66
C GLY A 180 -21.27 3.27 -13.81
N ARG A 181 -20.96 2.42 -12.88
CA ARG A 181 -21.81 1.75 -11.90
C ARG A 181 -21.24 1.85 -10.48
N ASN A 182 -20.59 2.97 -10.15
CA ASN A 182 -20.31 3.27 -8.76
C ASN A 182 -21.62 3.71 -8.11
N LEU A 183 -22.33 2.75 -7.58
CA LEU A 183 -23.47 2.94 -6.71
C LEU A 183 -23.01 3.19 -5.28
#